data_638d4be617e7dd767ab31e30b5ec4774
#
_entry.id   638d4be617e7dd767ab31e30b5ec4774
#
_cell.length_a   1.000
_cell.length_b   1.000
_cell.length_c   1.000
_cell.angle_alpha   90.00
_cell.angle_beta   90.00
_cell.angle_gamma   90.00
#
_symmetry.space_group_name_H-M   'P 1'
#
loop_
_entity.id
_entity.type
_entity.pdbx_description
1 polymer ?
#
loop_
_entity_poly.entity_id
_entity_poly.type
_entity_poly.pdbx_seq_one_letter_code
_entity_poly.pdbx_strand_id
1 'polypeptide(L)'
;MTMSKFISCQFNIDTACVELVFDDGSRISIDCTAVENEVADNRFQRSELDYLIYNDPLAYADLVLNGDPEAYLKAVTEYKPFDS
;
A
#
# COMPACT_ATOMS: atom_id res chain seq x y z
N MET A 1 -9.22 -16.31 18.47
CA MET A 1 -8.17 -16.41 17.65
C MET A 1 -7.20 -15.27 17.74
N THR A 2 -6.01 -15.56 17.73
CA THR A 2 -5.02 -14.57 17.93
C THR A 2 -4.44 -14.17 16.61
N MET A 3 -4.38 -12.90 16.39
CA MET A 3 -3.72 -12.43 15.20
C MET A 3 -2.33 -12.05 15.54
N SER A 4 -1.41 -12.37 14.66
CA SER A 4 -0.05 -11.94 14.85
C SER A 4 0.00 -10.44 14.76
N LYS A 5 0.73 -9.85 15.66
CA LYS A 5 0.96 -8.42 15.60
C LYS A 5 2.18 -8.17 14.79
N PHE A 6 2.16 -7.10 14.04
CA PHE A 6 3.37 -6.88 13.31
C PHE A 6 4.30 -5.99 14.11
N ILE A 7 5.58 -6.28 13.94
CA ILE A 7 6.62 -5.62 14.68
C ILE A 7 7.17 -4.45 13.90
N SER A 8 7.31 -4.60 12.61
CA SER A 8 7.84 -3.51 11.81
C SER A 8 7.26 -3.54 10.41
N CYS A 9 7.22 -2.39 9.80
CA CYS A 9 6.74 -2.23 8.46
C CYS A 9 7.56 -1.13 7.82
N GLN A 10 8.26 -1.45 6.74
CA GLN A 10 9.10 -0.45 6.10
C GLN A 10 9.18 -0.72 4.61
N PHE A 11 9.46 0.34 3.89
CA PHE A 11 9.60 0.26 2.45
C PHE A 11 11.07 0.04 2.12
N ASN A 12 11.33 -0.98 1.31
CA ASN A 12 12.69 -1.27 0.86
C ASN A 12 12.82 -0.71 -0.56
N ILE A 13 13.61 0.33 -0.69
CA ILE A 13 13.72 1.01 -1.96
C ILE A 13 14.47 0.17 -2.99
N ASP A 14 15.34 -0.71 -2.54
CA ASP A 14 16.11 -1.54 -3.45
C ASP A 14 15.25 -2.55 -4.18
N THR A 15 14.26 -3.09 -3.48
CA THR A 15 13.38 -4.09 -4.06
C THR A 15 12.01 -3.52 -4.41
N ALA A 16 11.76 -2.26 -4.04
CA ALA A 16 10.47 -1.61 -4.25
C ALA A 16 9.36 -2.40 -3.57
N CYS A 17 9.63 -2.92 -2.39
CA CYS A 17 8.66 -3.71 -1.64
C CYS A 17 8.45 -3.14 -0.26
N VAL A 18 7.22 -3.24 0.23
CA VAL A 18 6.93 -2.95 1.61
C VAL A 18 7.04 -4.25 2.38
N GLU A 19 7.91 -4.25 3.38
CA GLU A 19 8.21 -5.46 4.13
C GLU A 19 7.61 -5.37 5.52
N LEU A 20 6.88 -6.42 5.89
CA LEU A 20 6.28 -6.51 7.21
C LEU A 20 6.87 -7.68 7.96
N VAL A 21 7.16 -7.48 9.23
CA VAL A 21 7.65 -8.53 10.10
C VAL A 21 6.66 -8.66 11.25
N PHE A 22 6.27 -9.88 11.51
CA PHE A 22 5.27 -10.15 12.54
C PHE A 22 5.94 -10.76 13.77
N ASP A 23 5.22 -10.72 14.90
CA ASP A 23 5.79 -11.16 16.16
C ASP A 23 5.99 -12.68 16.22
N ASP A 24 5.36 -13.42 15.34
CA ASP A 24 5.55 -14.86 15.29
C ASP A 24 6.69 -15.25 14.36
N GLY A 25 7.40 -14.28 13.81
CA GLY A 25 8.53 -14.55 12.94
C GLY A 25 8.20 -14.57 11.48
N SER A 26 6.94 -14.45 11.12
CA SER A 26 6.59 -14.45 9.70
C SER A 26 6.88 -13.08 9.08
N ARG A 27 7.02 -13.10 7.77
CA ARG A 27 7.30 -11.92 6.99
C ARG A 27 6.46 -11.90 5.76
N ILE A 28 6.11 -10.71 5.33
CA ILE A 28 5.39 -10.52 4.09
C ILE A 28 6.06 -9.38 3.33
N SER A 29 6.25 -9.60 2.04
CA SER A 29 6.76 -8.56 1.16
C SER A 29 5.71 -8.22 0.14
N ILE A 30 5.40 -6.95 0.02
CA ILE A 30 4.42 -6.48 -0.95
C ILE A 30 5.16 -5.79 -2.07
N ASP A 31 5.05 -6.34 -3.27
CA ASP A 31 5.70 -5.77 -4.45
C ASP A 31 4.90 -4.57 -4.91
N CYS A 32 5.39 -3.39 -4.59
CA CYS A 32 4.65 -2.17 -4.88
C CYS A 32 4.48 -1.93 -6.36
N THR A 33 5.47 -2.34 -7.16
CA THR A 33 5.37 -2.19 -8.60
C THR A 33 4.25 -3.04 -9.16
N ALA A 34 4.15 -4.28 -8.68
CA ALA A 34 3.10 -5.16 -9.14
C ALA A 34 1.72 -4.63 -8.75
N VAL A 35 1.61 -4.11 -7.54
CA VAL A 35 0.34 -3.54 -7.09
C VAL A 35 -0.05 -2.35 -7.96
N GLU A 36 0.89 -1.47 -8.22
CA GLU A 36 0.60 -0.31 -9.06
C GLU A 36 0.15 -0.71 -10.44
N ASN A 37 0.82 -1.71 -11.00
CA ASN A 37 0.46 -2.16 -12.34
C ASN A 37 -0.92 -2.76 -12.39
N GLU A 38 -1.37 -3.31 -11.28
CA GLU A 38 -2.68 -3.95 -11.26
C GLU A 38 -3.81 -2.99 -10.96
N VAL A 39 -3.59 -2.07 -10.04
CA VAL A 39 -4.71 -1.29 -9.53
C VAL A 39 -4.68 0.17 -9.94
N ALA A 40 -3.53 0.71 -10.27
CA ALA A 40 -3.44 2.12 -10.62
C ALA A 40 -3.65 2.30 -12.12
N ASP A 41 -4.67 3.08 -12.46
CA ASP A 41 -5.01 3.28 -13.87
C ASP A 41 -4.27 4.45 -14.48
N ASN A 42 -3.80 5.36 -13.65
CA ASN A 42 -3.18 6.56 -14.19
C ASN A 42 -2.16 7.09 -13.21
N ARG A 43 -1.49 8.13 -13.62
CA ARG A 43 -0.41 8.72 -12.87
C ARG A 43 -0.86 9.24 -11.51
N PHE A 44 -2.05 9.76 -11.47
CA PHE A 44 -2.64 10.25 -10.25
C PHE A 44 -2.73 9.18 -9.20
N GLN A 45 -3.26 8.02 -9.61
CA GLN A 45 -3.43 6.90 -8.70
C GLN A 45 -2.10 6.34 -8.27
N ARG A 46 -1.12 6.34 -9.16
CA ARG A 46 0.22 5.91 -8.79
C ARG A 46 0.81 6.84 -7.74
N SER A 47 0.58 8.14 -7.88
CA SER A 47 1.06 9.10 -6.91
C SER A 47 0.44 8.88 -5.54
N GLU A 48 -0.83 8.53 -5.50
CA GLU A 48 -1.50 8.26 -4.24
C GLU A 48 -0.87 7.07 -3.54
N LEU A 49 -0.60 6.02 -4.28
CA LEU A 49 0.05 4.87 -3.70
C LEU A 49 1.45 5.19 -3.21
N ASP A 50 2.21 5.92 -4.00
CA ASP A 50 3.56 6.34 -3.60
C ASP A 50 3.51 7.16 -2.32
N TYR A 51 2.55 8.03 -2.23
CA TYR A 51 2.41 8.85 -1.04
C TYR A 51 2.23 7.99 0.20
N LEU A 52 1.38 6.97 0.11
CA LEU A 52 1.19 6.05 1.22
C LEU A 52 2.46 5.28 1.53
N ILE A 53 3.13 4.81 0.50
CA ILE A 53 4.34 4.02 0.69
C ILE A 53 5.40 4.79 1.46
N TYR A 54 5.58 6.05 1.11
CA TYR A 54 6.64 6.84 1.72
C TYR A 54 6.24 7.48 3.04
N ASN A 55 4.97 7.75 3.22
CA ASN A 55 4.52 8.45 4.42
C ASN A 55 3.89 7.53 5.45
N ASP A 56 3.26 6.45 4.99
CA ASP A 56 2.59 5.55 5.92
C ASP A 56 2.56 4.15 5.32
N PRO A 57 3.70 3.47 5.31
CA PRO A 57 3.75 2.13 4.73
C PRO A 57 2.83 1.14 5.42
N LEU A 58 2.52 1.38 6.68
CA LEU A 58 1.60 0.53 7.38
C LEU A 58 0.19 0.64 6.79
N ALA A 59 -0.25 1.86 6.54
CA ALA A 59 -1.56 2.06 5.92
C ALA A 59 -1.60 1.45 4.53
N TYR A 60 -0.50 1.56 3.79
CA TYR A 60 -0.41 0.96 2.48
C TYR A 60 -0.56 -0.56 2.57
N ALA A 61 0.17 -1.17 3.49
CA ALA A 61 0.12 -2.61 3.66
C ALA A 61 -1.28 -3.07 4.07
N ASP A 62 -1.90 -2.35 4.97
CA ASP A 62 -3.24 -2.68 5.41
C ASP A 62 -4.23 -2.59 4.26
N LEU A 63 -4.08 -1.55 3.44
CA LEU A 63 -4.95 -1.38 2.29
C LEU A 63 -4.82 -2.53 1.31
N VAL A 64 -3.59 -2.95 1.05
CA VAL A 64 -3.35 -4.00 0.07
C VAL A 64 -3.78 -5.36 0.60
N LEU A 65 -3.53 -5.64 1.87
CA LEU A 65 -3.77 -6.96 2.43
C LEU A 65 -5.20 -7.15 2.90
N ASN A 66 -5.79 -6.12 3.46
CA ASN A 66 -7.11 -6.23 4.07
C ASN A 66 -8.17 -5.36 3.41
N GLY A 67 -7.76 -4.41 2.60
CA GLY A 67 -8.69 -3.50 1.99
C GLY A 67 -8.83 -3.75 0.50
N ASP A 68 -9.32 -2.74 -0.18
CA ASP A 68 -9.50 -2.81 -1.63
C ASP A 68 -8.79 -1.60 -2.23
N PRO A 69 -7.55 -1.77 -2.66
CA PRO A 69 -6.80 -0.63 -3.19
C PRO A 69 -7.45 -0.01 -4.42
N GLU A 70 -8.11 -0.81 -5.22
CA GLU A 70 -8.76 -0.30 -6.40
C GLU A 70 -9.90 0.64 -6.03
N ALA A 71 -10.73 0.22 -5.08
CA ALA A 71 -11.83 1.04 -4.61
C ALA A 71 -11.32 2.29 -3.92
N TYR A 72 -10.25 2.16 -3.16
CA TYR A 72 -9.65 3.30 -2.50
C TYR A 72 -9.18 4.34 -3.51
N LEU A 73 -8.49 3.89 -4.54
CA LEU A 73 -7.98 4.82 -5.55
C LEU A 73 -9.10 5.50 -6.32
N LYS A 74 -10.14 4.76 -6.59
CA LYS A 74 -11.31 5.34 -7.25
C LYS A 74 -11.94 6.41 -6.38
N ALA A 75 -12.08 6.11 -5.10
CA ALA A 75 -12.71 7.05 -4.18
C ALA A 75 -11.91 8.33 -4.07
N VAL A 76 -10.59 8.22 -3.95
CA VAL A 76 -9.77 9.42 -3.82
C VAL A 76 -9.77 10.25 -5.08
N THR A 77 -9.75 9.62 -6.24
CA THR A 77 -9.75 10.38 -7.48
C THR A 77 -11.08 11.04 -7.77
N GLU A 78 -12.16 10.36 -7.46
CA GLU A 78 -13.47 10.96 -7.66
C GLU A 78 -13.73 12.07 -6.69
N TYR A 79 -13.29 11.87 -5.52
CA TYR A 79 -13.52 12.81 -4.45
C TYR A 79 -12.79 14.11 -4.67
N LYS A 80 -11.68 14.09 -5.33
CA LYS A 80 -10.94 15.25 -5.63
C LYS A 80 -11.64 16.01 -6.71
N PRO A 81 -12.02 17.17 -6.45
CA PRO A 81 -12.64 17.96 -7.51
C PRO A 81 -11.58 18.24 -8.50
N PHE A 82 -11.50 18.32 -9.25
CA PHE A 82 -10.64 18.60 -10.07
C PHE A 82 -10.49 19.65 -10.51
N ASP A 83 -10.42 20.26 -10.33
CA ASP A 83 -10.43 21.18 -10.55
C ASP A 83 -9.81 21.42 -11.08
N SER A 84 -9.82 21.26 -11.11
CA SER A 84 -9.44 21.27 -11.29
C SER A 84 -9.17 21.33 -11.63
#